data_fab50fe8f9435617201081a676103ba8
#
_entry.id   fab50fe8f9435617201081a676103ba8
#
_cell.length_a   1.000
_cell.length_b   1.000
_cell.length_c   1.000
_cell.angle_alpha   90.00
_cell.angle_beta   90.00
_cell.angle_gamma   90.00
#
_symmetry.space_group_name_H-M   'P 1'
#
loop_
_entity.id
_entity.type
_entity.pdbx_description
1 polymer ?
#
loop_
_entity_poly.entity_id
_entity_poly.type
_entity_poly.pdbx_seq_one_letter_code
_entity_poly.pdbx_strand_id
1 'polypeptide(L)'
;MARGSGSGHPHQAVVGALWQAGVMTKDVQITFDCADPGALALFWAEALGYEVQPPPPGYESWEAALAAFGVPPEQWNSRSAIVATEGSHPRVFFQRVPEAKVAKNRVHLDIRAAPGLEGDERMNTLEIEADRLAALGATRAYRVEPDSATGESGFITMRDPEGNEFCLD
;
A
#
# COMPACT_ATOMS: atom_id res chain seq x y z
N MET A 1 -54.79 -9.68 32.30
CA MET A 1 -54.65 -9.67 30.84
C MET A 1 -54.00 -8.36 30.45
N ALA A 2 -52.72 -8.36 30.10
CA ALA A 2 -52.03 -7.20 29.52
C ALA A 2 -51.10 -7.72 28.42
N ARG A 3 -51.37 -7.30 27.19
CA ARG A 3 -50.56 -7.63 26.01
C ARG A 3 -49.43 -6.62 25.92
N GLY A 4 -48.17 -7.10 25.98
CA GLY A 4 -46.99 -6.29 25.66
C GLY A 4 -46.78 -6.21 24.15
N SER A 5 -46.88 -5.02 23.59
CA SER A 5 -46.54 -4.72 22.21
C SER A 5 -45.03 -4.49 22.10
N GLY A 6 -44.29 -5.41 21.52
CA GLY A 6 -42.89 -5.26 21.18
C GLY A 6 -42.76 -4.33 19.95
N SER A 7 -42.24 -3.12 20.16
CA SER A 7 -41.84 -2.20 19.10
C SER A 7 -40.49 -2.59 18.59
N GLY A 8 -40.43 -3.43 17.56
CA GLY A 8 -39.20 -3.70 16.82
C GLY A 8 -38.74 -2.44 16.06
N HIS A 9 -37.54 -1.97 16.33
CA HIS A 9 -36.98 -0.78 15.69
C HIS A 9 -36.68 -1.08 14.20
N PRO A 10 -37.20 -0.32 13.25
CA PRO A 10 -37.03 -0.58 11.82
C PRO A 10 -35.59 -0.55 11.33
N HIS A 11 -34.69 0.10 12.07
CA HIS A 11 -33.25 0.16 11.74
C HIS A 11 -32.53 -1.19 11.82
N GLN A 12 -32.91 -2.08 12.73
CA GLN A 12 -32.24 -3.39 12.84
C GLN A 12 -32.65 -4.34 11.70
N ALA A 13 -33.83 -4.21 11.16
CA ALA A 13 -34.29 -5.03 10.05
C ALA A 13 -33.59 -4.65 8.72
N VAL A 14 -33.33 -3.37 8.52
CA VAL A 14 -32.62 -2.89 7.30
C VAL A 14 -31.15 -3.31 7.29
N VAL A 15 -30.45 -3.25 8.43
CA VAL A 15 -29.06 -3.72 8.55
C VAL A 15 -28.99 -5.23 8.30
N GLY A 16 -29.89 -6.02 8.89
CA GLY A 16 -29.93 -7.48 8.68
C GLY A 16 -30.20 -7.88 7.23
N ALA A 17 -31.05 -7.15 6.51
CA ALA A 17 -31.35 -7.43 5.11
C ALA A 17 -30.17 -7.11 4.14
N LEU A 18 -29.36 -6.11 4.45
CA LEU A 18 -28.16 -5.77 3.67
C LEU A 18 -27.06 -6.85 3.82
N TRP A 19 -26.95 -7.52 4.96
CA TRP A 19 -26.02 -8.63 5.17
C TRP A 19 -26.46 -9.93 4.44
N GLN A 20 -27.74 -10.10 4.16
CA GLN A 20 -28.25 -11.27 3.42
C GLN A 20 -28.19 -11.11 1.90
N ALA A 21 -28.00 -9.89 1.39
CA ALA A 21 -27.88 -9.61 -0.04
C ALA A 21 -26.44 -9.71 -0.54
N GLY A 22 -25.64 -10.68 -0.07
CA GLY A 22 -24.31 -11.04 -0.59
C GLY A 22 -23.50 -9.84 -1.09
N VAL A 23 -23.08 -8.93 -0.19
CA VAL A 23 -22.19 -7.84 -0.58
C VAL A 23 -20.88 -8.48 -1.05
N MET A 24 -20.66 -8.49 -2.35
CA MET A 24 -19.40 -8.98 -2.92
C MET A 24 -18.25 -8.09 -2.45
N THR A 25 -17.15 -8.71 -1.99
CA THR A 25 -15.90 -8.01 -1.70
C THR A 25 -15.45 -7.28 -2.97
N LYS A 26 -15.03 -6.04 -2.81
CA LYS A 26 -14.51 -5.22 -3.92
C LYS A 26 -13.00 -5.20 -3.86
N ASP A 27 -12.37 -5.26 -5.02
CA ASP A 27 -10.93 -5.06 -5.14
C ASP A 27 -10.57 -3.61 -4.82
N VAL A 28 -9.39 -3.43 -4.24
CA VAL A 28 -8.83 -2.12 -3.91
C VAL A 28 -7.55 -1.93 -4.71
N GLN A 29 -7.38 -0.75 -5.28
CA GLN A 29 -6.13 -0.27 -5.82
C GLN A 29 -5.61 0.84 -4.90
N ILE A 30 -4.32 0.81 -4.60
CA ILE A 30 -3.63 1.89 -3.89
C ILE A 30 -3.05 2.82 -4.95
N THR A 31 -3.22 4.14 -4.80
CA THR A 31 -2.66 5.12 -5.73
C THR A 31 -1.77 6.10 -4.98
N PHE A 32 -0.54 6.26 -5.48
CA PHE A 32 0.40 7.28 -5.04
C PHE A 32 0.43 8.43 -6.03
N ASP A 33 0.25 9.63 -5.53
CA ASP A 33 0.60 10.86 -6.23
C ASP A 33 2.08 11.13 -6.02
N CYS A 34 2.84 11.37 -7.09
CA CYS A 34 4.30 11.43 -7.05
C CYS A 34 4.89 12.34 -8.15
N ALA A 35 6.14 12.68 -8.02
CA ALA A 35 6.89 13.45 -9.03
C ALA A 35 7.45 12.54 -10.13
N ASP A 36 7.94 11.34 -9.76
CA ASP A 36 8.54 10.35 -10.68
C ASP A 36 7.90 8.96 -10.52
N PRO A 37 6.80 8.68 -11.26
CA PRO A 37 6.10 7.40 -11.18
C PRO A 37 6.97 6.17 -11.46
N GLY A 38 7.89 6.27 -12.41
CA GLY A 38 8.77 5.15 -12.76
C GLY A 38 9.75 4.80 -11.65
N ALA A 39 10.45 5.81 -11.12
CA ALA A 39 11.42 5.61 -10.05
C ALA A 39 10.73 5.14 -8.75
N LEU A 40 9.59 5.75 -8.40
CA LEU A 40 8.86 5.36 -7.20
C LEU A 40 8.26 3.95 -7.31
N ALA A 41 7.80 3.55 -8.50
CA ALA A 41 7.32 2.21 -8.77
C ALA A 41 8.42 1.15 -8.59
N LEU A 42 9.64 1.42 -9.04
CA LEU A 42 10.78 0.52 -8.84
C LEU A 42 11.11 0.34 -7.35
N PHE A 43 11.13 1.42 -6.58
CA PHE A 43 11.33 1.34 -5.12
C PHE A 43 10.26 0.46 -4.46
N TRP A 44 8.99 0.73 -4.73
CA TRP A 44 7.89 -0.01 -4.11
C TRP A 44 7.77 -1.46 -4.59
N ALA A 45 8.18 -1.76 -5.83
CA ALA A 45 8.29 -3.14 -6.31
C ALA A 45 9.29 -3.93 -5.47
N GLU A 46 10.47 -3.38 -5.22
CA GLU A 46 11.49 -3.99 -4.34
C GLU A 46 11.03 -4.08 -2.88
N ALA A 47 10.34 -3.05 -2.36
CA ALA A 47 9.87 -3.02 -0.98
C ALA A 47 8.79 -4.07 -0.70
N LEU A 48 7.92 -4.35 -1.66
CA LEU A 48 6.78 -5.26 -1.51
C LEU A 48 7.02 -6.64 -2.11
N GLY A 49 8.13 -6.87 -2.82
CA GLY A 49 8.35 -8.09 -3.60
C GLY A 49 7.37 -8.20 -4.78
N TYR A 50 6.99 -7.09 -5.35
CA TYR A 50 6.14 -6.98 -6.54
C TYR A 50 6.98 -6.83 -7.79
N GLU A 51 6.33 -6.87 -8.94
CA GLU A 51 6.96 -6.53 -10.24
C GLU A 51 6.28 -5.30 -10.85
N VAL A 52 7.03 -4.55 -11.65
CA VAL A 52 6.45 -3.52 -12.49
C VAL A 52 5.47 -4.18 -13.45
N GLN A 53 4.25 -3.66 -13.51
CA GLN A 53 3.20 -4.26 -14.34
C GLN A 53 3.70 -4.43 -15.78
N PRO A 54 3.65 -5.65 -16.35
CA PRO A 54 4.09 -5.90 -17.72
C PRO A 54 3.26 -5.12 -18.75
N PRO A 55 3.83 -4.84 -19.91
CA PRO A 55 3.10 -4.18 -21.00
C PRO A 55 1.90 -5.03 -21.45
N PRO A 56 0.95 -4.43 -22.16
CA PRO A 56 -0.19 -5.16 -22.73
C PRO A 56 0.28 -6.28 -23.68
N PRO A 57 -0.50 -7.37 -23.82
CA PRO A 57 -0.17 -8.45 -24.75
C PRO A 57 0.12 -7.94 -26.16
N GLY A 58 1.20 -8.44 -26.77
CA GLY A 58 1.63 -8.07 -28.11
C GLY A 58 2.68 -6.97 -28.18
N TYR A 59 3.11 -6.43 -27.03
CA TYR A 59 4.20 -5.46 -26.96
C TYR A 59 5.34 -5.99 -26.09
N GLU A 60 6.58 -5.75 -26.57
CA GLU A 60 7.79 -6.17 -25.85
C GLU A 60 8.13 -5.24 -24.66
N SER A 61 7.68 -3.99 -24.70
CA SER A 61 7.91 -2.99 -23.64
C SER A 61 6.79 -1.97 -23.58
N TRP A 62 6.73 -1.23 -22.45
CA TRP A 62 5.81 -0.11 -22.29
C TRP A 62 6.10 1.00 -23.30
N GLU A 63 7.36 1.28 -23.63
CA GLU A 63 7.74 2.28 -24.64
C GLU A 63 7.17 1.91 -26.01
N ALA A 64 7.28 0.64 -26.41
CA ALA A 64 6.73 0.15 -27.66
C ALA A 64 5.19 0.29 -27.71
N ALA A 65 4.52 -0.05 -26.59
CA ALA A 65 3.07 0.07 -26.48
C ALA A 65 2.62 1.55 -26.52
N LEU A 66 3.27 2.42 -25.73
CA LEU A 66 2.93 3.84 -25.68
C LEU A 66 3.17 4.55 -27.01
N ALA A 67 4.27 4.23 -27.70
CA ALA A 67 4.54 4.73 -29.05
C ALA A 67 3.44 4.30 -30.02
N ALA A 68 3.03 3.02 -29.98
CA ALA A 68 1.95 2.50 -30.83
C ALA A 68 0.59 3.15 -30.52
N PHE A 69 0.33 3.54 -29.27
CA PHE A 69 -0.87 4.27 -28.85
C PHE A 69 -0.80 5.77 -29.14
N GLY A 70 0.31 6.26 -29.71
CA GLY A 70 0.49 7.68 -30.05
C GLY A 70 0.72 8.58 -28.83
N VAL A 71 1.18 8.02 -27.71
CA VAL A 71 1.54 8.80 -26.51
C VAL A 71 2.89 9.47 -26.74
N PRO A 72 3.00 10.81 -26.57
CA PRO A 72 4.27 11.51 -26.73
C PRO A 72 5.31 11.04 -25.71
N PRO A 73 6.61 10.93 -26.08
CA PRO A 73 7.66 10.43 -25.19
C PRO A 73 7.78 11.14 -23.84
N GLU A 74 7.52 12.44 -23.79
CA GLU A 74 7.53 13.25 -22.57
C GLU A 74 6.43 12.87 -21.57
N GLN A 75 5.42 12.12 -22.01
CA GLN A 75 4.33 11.62 -21.17
C GLN A 75 4.50 10.15 -20.75
N TRP A 76 5.50 9.44 -21.25
CA TRP A 76 5.67 8.01 -20.97
C TRP A 76 5.86 7.71 -19.47
N ASN A 77 6.53 8.60 -18.74
CA ASN A 77 6.66 8.50 -17.30
C ASN A 77 5.60 9.33 -16.54
N SER A 78 4.40 9.50 -17.10
CA SER A 78 3.30 10.16 -16.38
C SER A 78 2.57 9.20 -15.41
N ARG A 79 2.74 7.90 -15.61
CA ARG A 79 2.10 6.85 -14.82
C ARG A 79 2.97 5.60 -14.78
N SER A 80 2.85 4.83 -13.69
CA SER A 80 3.41 3.49 -13.55
C SER A 80 2.52 2.64 -12.66
N ALA A 81 2.78 1.35 -12.60
CA ALA A 81 2.07 0.45 -11.70
C ALA A 81 2.93 -0.75 -11.35
N ILE A 82 2.67 -1.33 -10.18
CA ILE A 82 3.23 -2.61 -9.75
C ILE A 82 2.12 -3.56 -9.37
N VAL A 83 2.37 -4.84 -9.55
CA VAL A 83 1.45 -5.93 -9.26
C VAL A 83 2.17 -7.02 -8.48
N ALA A 84 1.44 -7.73 -7.62
CA ALA A 84 1.99 -8.89 -6.94
C ALA A 84 2.25 -10.01 -7.95
N THR A 85 3.35 -10.72 -7.76
CA THR A 85 3.69 -11.90 -8.56
C THR A 85 2.88 -13.12 -8.16
N GLU A 86 2.41 -13.16 -6.91
CA GLU A 86 1.64 -14.27 -6.34
C GLU A 86 0.50 -13.74 -5.45
N GLY A 87 -0.54 -14.56 -5.28
CA GLY A 87 -1.65 -14.27 -4.38
C GLY A 87 -2.59 -13.16 -4.86
N SER A 88 -3.50 -12.74 -3.96
CA SER A 88 -4.45 -11.66 -4.20
C SER A 88 -4.07 -10.46 -3.34
N HIS A 89 -3.25 -9.60 -3.88
CA HIS A 89 -2.81 -8.36 -3.24
C HIS A 89 -3.23 -7.15 -4.08
N PRO A 90 -3.43 -5.97 -3.47
CA PRO A 90 -3.85 -4.78 -4.19
C PRO A 90 -2.78 -4.36 -5.21
N ARG A 91 -3.22 -4.01 -6.41
CA ARG A 91 -2.39 -3.29 -7.38
C ARG A 91 -2.01 -1.93 -6.81
N VAL A 92 -0.76 -1.52 -7.00
CA VAL A 92 -0.30 -0.17 -6.63
C VAL A 92 -0.05 0.62 -7.90
N PHE A 93 -0.64 1.81 -7.96
CA PHE A 93 -0.57 2.72 -9.10
C PHE A 93 0.13 4.00 -8.70
N PHE A 94 0.93 4.55 -9.60
CA PHE A 94 1.68 5.79 -9.43
C PHE A 94 1.29 6.76 -10.51
N GLN A 95 0.95 7.97 -10.15
CA GLN A 95 0.62 9.03 -11.12
C GLN A 95 1.38 10.30 -10.82
N ARG A 96 1.87 10.94 -11.88
CA ARG A 96 2.55 12.21 -11.76
C ARG A 96 1.56 13.31 -11.43
N VAL A 97 1.88 14.08 -10.40
CA VAL A 97 1.18 15.30 -10.02
C VAL A 97 2.18 16.45 -9.91
N PRO A 98 1.76 17.70 -10.15
CA PRO A 98 2.65 18.85 -10.03
C PRO A 98 2.91 19.26 -8.57
N GLU A 99 2.05 18.84 -7.63
CA GLU A 99 2.14 19.20 -6.22
C GLU A 99 3.20 18.34 -5.52
N ALA A 100 4.13 19.01 -4.83
CA ALA A 100 5.07 18.31 -3.96
C ALA A 100 4.42 17.89 -2.65
N LYS A 101 4.94 16.81 -2.05
CA LYS A 101 4.53 16.38 -0.71
C LYS A 101 4.95 17.40 0.35
N VAL A 102 3.98 17.94 1.10
CA VAL A 102 4.20 18.94 2.17
C VAL A 102 3.69 18.50 3.54
N ALA A 103 2.66 17.66 3.60
CA ALA A 103 2.03 17.23 4.85
C ALA A 103 2.31 15.76 5.14
N LYS A 104 2.22 15.36 6.43
CA LYS A 104 2.27 13.94 6.82
C LYS A 104 1.14 13.18 6.14
N ASN A 105 1.43 11.95 5.68
CA ASN A 105 0.43 11.04 5.14
C ASN A 105 -0.71 10.83 6.15
N ARG A 106 -1.94 10.75 5.65
CA ARG A 106 -3.12 10.39 6.47
C ARG A 106 -3.44 8.90 6.38
N VAL A 107 -2.93 8.23 5.35
CA VAL A 107 -2.90 6.78 5.18
C VAL A 107 -1.45 6.41 4.92
N HIS A 108 -0.93 5.42 5.59
CA HIS A 108 0.38 4.83 5.32
C HIS A 108 0.24 3.32 5.17
N LEU A 109 1.19 2.72 4.49
CA LEU A 109 1.27 1.27 4.36
C LEU A 109 2.15 0.73 5.49
N ASP A 110 1.72 -0.39 6.05
CA ASP A 110 2.50 -1.13 7.06
C ASP A 110 2.94 -2.44 6.40
N ILE A 111 4.25 -2.56 6.17
CA ILE A 111 4.88 -3.73 5.57
C ILE A 111 5.16 -4.74 6.68
N ARG A 112 4.55 -5.92 6.58
CA ARG A 112 4.77 -7.03 7.51
C ARG A 112 6.12 -7.69 7.23
N ALA A 113 7.21 -7.06 7.67
CA ALA A 113 8.56 -7.49 7.37
C ALA A 113 9.10 -8.59 8.33
N ALA A 114 8.43 -8.80 9.47
CA ALA A 114 8.84 -9.79 10.48
C ALA A 114 7.66 -10.67 10.95
N PRO A 115 6.94 -11.35 10.05
CA PRO A 115 5.75 -12.10 10.41
C PRO A 115 6.10 -13.28 11.35
N GLY A 116 5.38 -13.37 12.48
CA GLY A 116 5.55 -14.45 13.46
C GLY A 116 6.77 -14.33 14.38
N LEU A 117 7.56 -13.26 14.25
CA LEU A 117 8.66 -12.96 15.15
C LEU A 117 8.24 -12.00 16.27
N GLU A 118 8.91 -12.09 17.43
CA GLU A 118 8.63 -11.28 18.61
C GLU A 118 9.93 -10.71 19.21
N GLY A 119 9.81 -9.69 20.07
CA GLY A 119 10.89 -9.12 20.83
C GLY A 119 12.10 -8.70 20.00
N ASP A 120 13.29 -9.02 20.49
CA ASP A 120 14.56 -8.61 19.87
C ASP A 120 14.76 -9.21 18.47
N GLU A 121 14.32 -10.45 18.23
CA GLU A 121 14.45 -11.11 16.92
C GLU A 121 13.62 -10.38 15.87
N ARG A 122 12.39 -10.00 16.22
CA ARG A 122 11.53 -9.18 15.38
C ARG A 122 12.21 -7.85 15.08
N MET A 123 12.62 -7.11 16.08
CA MET A 123 13.24 -5.79 15.91
C MET A 123 14.52 -5.84 15.09
N ASN A 124 15.36 -6.87 15.26
CA ASN A 124 16.56 -7.07 14.46
C ASN A 124 16.21 -7.32 12.98
N THR A 125 15.15 -8.08 12.70
CA THR A 125 14.68 -8.32 11.35
C THR A 125 14.18 -7.03 10.70
N LEU A 126 13.42 -6.20 11.43
CA LEU A 126 12.98 -4.89 10.96
C LEU A 126 14.17 -3.95 10.66
N GLU A 127 15.24 -4.00 11.48
CA GLU A 127 16.45 -3.19 11.24
C GLU A 127 17.16 -3.60 9.94
N ILE A 128 17.30 -4.91 9.70
CA ILE A 128 17.90 -5.43 8.46
C ILE A 128 17.10 -4.95 7.24
N GLU A 129 15.78 -5.04 7.30
CA GLU A 129 14.91 -4.58 6.22
C GLU A 129 14.96 -3.06 6.04
N ALA A 130 15.00 -2.30 7.14
CA ALA A 130 15.15 -0.86 7.08
C ALA A 130 16.48 -0.43 6.43
N ASP A 131 17.59 -1.14 6.71
CA ASP A 131 18.88 -0.90 6.06
C ASP A 131 18.83 -1.24 4.57
N ARG A 132 18.18 -2.35 4.20
CA ARG A 132 17.98 -2.73 2.79
C ARG A 132 17.21 -1.66 2.03
N LEU A 133 16.08 -1.18 2.58
CA LEU A 133 15.28 -0.14 1.96
C LEU A 133 15.98 1.23 1.94
N ALA A 134 16.79 1.54 2.95
CA ALA A 134 17.59 2.74 2.96
C ALA A 134 18.63 2.73 1.81
N ALA A 135 19.24 1.58 1.50
CA ALA A 135 20.12 1.43 0.35
C ALA A 135 19.40 1.63 -0.99
N LEU A 136 18.08 1.48 -1.04
CA LEU A 136 17.22 1.74 -2.21
C LEU A 136 16.66 3.18 -2.25
N GLY A 137 17.04 4.03 -1.29
CA GLY A 137 16.64 5.45 -1.27
C GLY A 137 15.61 5.85 -0.22
N ALA A 138 15.11 4.92 0.59
CA ALA A 138 14.28 5.28 1.73
C ALA A 138 15.08 6.00 2.83
N THR A 139 14.38 6.71 3.70
CA THR A 139 14.99 7.33 4.89
C THR A 139 14.27 6.87 6.15
N ARG A 140 15.04 6.67 7.23
CA ARG A 140 14.47 6.35 8.54
C ARG A 140 13.85 7.60 9.15
N ALA A 141 12.64 7.46 9.71
CA ALA A 141 11.99 8.55 10.42
C ALA A 141 12.14 8.38 11.93
N TYR A 142 11.62 7.28 12.49
CA TYR A 142 11.76 6.93 13.90
C TYR A 142 11.52 5.43 14.12
N ARG A 143 11.95 4.96 15.29
CA ARG A 143 11.73 3.59 15.77
C ARG A 143 10.92 3.64 17.06
N VAL A 144 9.99 2.72 17.21
CA VAL A 144 9.24 2.47 18.44
C VAL A 144 9.66 1.11 18.99
N GLU A 145 10.05 1.09 20.25
CA GLU A 145 10.46 -0.15 20.91
C GLU A 145 9.24 -0.97 21.37
N PRO A 146 9.37 -2.31 21.45
CA PRO A 146 8.36 -3.13 22.07
C PRO A 146 8.08 -2.71 23.52
N ASP A 147 6.80 -2.70 23.91
CA ASP A 147 6.37 -2.41 25.27
C ASP A 147 5.31 -3.42 25.72
N SER A 148 5.70 -4.33 26.58
CA SER A 148 4.82 -5.37 27.12
C SER A 148 3.68 -4.82 27.99
N ALA A 149 3.81 -3.61 28.56
CA ALA A 149 2.79 -2.99 29.38
C ALA A 149 1.61 -2.47 28.54
N THR A 150 1.89 -2.04 27.31
CA THR A 150 0.88 -1.55 26.37
C THR A 150 0.50 -2.59 25.30
N GLY A 151 1.26 -3.67 25.16
CA GLY A 151 1.13 -4.65 24.09
C GLY A 151 1.69 -4.19 22.75
N GLU A 152 2.50 -3.11 22.73
CA GLU A 152 3.18 -2.62 21.55
C GLU A 152 4.28 -3.59 21.11
N SER A 153 4.22 -4.06 19.86
CA SER A 153 5.19 -5.01 19.30
C SER A 153 6.47 -4.33 18.81
N GLY A 154 6.48 -3.00 18.73
CA GLY A 154 7.56 -2.23 18.13
C GLY A 154 7.46 -2.19 16.59
N PHE A 155 7.94 -1.09 15.99
CA PHE A 155 7.97 -0.90 14.54
C PHE A 155 8.99 0.18 14.16
N ILE A 156 9.30 0.25 12.86
CA ILE A 156 10.17 1.30 12.31
C ILE A 156 9.38 2.09 11.27
N THR A 157 9.27 3.40 11.46
CA THR A 157 8.71 4.28 10.44
C THR A 157 9.81 4.75 9.50
N MET A 158 9.57 4.58 8.21
CA MET A 158 10.42 4.97 7.11
C MET A 158 9.73 6.05 6.25
N ARG A 159 10.48 6.66 5.36
CA ARG A 159 9.96 7.45 4.24
C ARG A 159 10.50 6.90 2.94
N ASP A 160 9.65 6.80 1.93
CA ASP A 160 10.05 6.44 0.59
C ASP A 160 10.90 7.55 -0.07
N PRO A 161 11.45 7.37 -1.28
CA PRO A 161 12.27 8.39 -1.95
C PRO A 161 11.60 9.75 -2.15
N GLU A 162 10.26 9.79 -2.15
CA GLU A 162 9.48 11.04 -2.27
C GLU A 162 8.93 11.55 -0.92
N GLY A 163 9.32 10.90 0.18
CA GLY A 163 8.99 11.34 1.55
C GLY A 163 7.65 10.82 2.08
N ASN A 164 6.99 9.88 1.42
CA ASN A 164 5.79 9.26 1.94
C ASN A 164 6.13 8.33 3.10
N GLU A 165 5.46 8.50 4.23
CA GLU A 165 5.67 7.68 5.42
C GLU A 165 5.05 6.30 5.25
N PHE A 166 5.79 5.25 5.66
CA PHE A 166 5.34 3.87 5.78
C PHE A 166 6.00 3.20 6.99
N CYS A 167 5.46 2.08 7.46
CA CYS A 167 6.01 1.35 8.60
C CYS A 167 6.52 -0.04 8.17
N LEU A 168 7.55 -0.49 8.86
CA LEU A 168 7.97 -1.89 8.92
C LEU A 168 7.49 -2.46 10.25
N ASP A 169 6.70 -3.56 10.19
CA ASP A 169 6.16 -4.21 11.37
C ASP A 169 6.06 -5.75 11.25
#